data_6a966c2a81463bd0f389509176dd7be3
#
_entry.id   6a966c2a81463bd0f389509176dd7be3
#
_cell.length_a   1.000
_cell.length_b   1.000
_cell.length_c   1.000
_cell.angle_alpha   90.00
_cell.angle_beta   90.00
_cell.angle_gamma   90.00
#
_symmetry.space_group_name_H-M   'P 1'
#
loop_
_entity.id
_entity.type
_entity.pdbx_description
1 polymer ?
#
loop_
_entity_poly.entity_id
_entity_poly.type
_entity_poly.pdbx_seq_one_letter_code
_entity_poly.pdbx_strand_id
1 'polypeptide(L)'
;QLANNKAGYPVYPKLFPAFMQGERTEESVIAALDRVYRHADCFDVVVIIRGGGATSDLNSFDSYLLAANCAQFPLPIITGIGHERDDTILDMVAHTRMKTPTAVAEFLIGQMDKAAGEVEELQQDVCSLATEILSRQKNFLQSLGSRLPVLAINRIERNRSLLQRIG
;
A
#
# COMPACT_ATOMS: atom_id res chain seq x y z
N GLN A 1 -8.17 -11.28 14.67
CA GLN A 1 -7.99 -11.41 13.20
C GLN A 1 -6.71 -10.71 12.73
N LEU A 2 -6.51 -9.42 13.00
CA LEU A 2 -5.32 -8.68 12.56
C LEU A 2 -4.01 -9.28 13.10
N ALA A 3 -3.92 -9.56 14.40
CA ALA A 3 -2.70 -10.12 15.01
C ALA A 3 -2.35 -11.54 14.53
N ASN A 4 -3.35 -12.30 14.06
CA ASN A 4 -3.21 -13.68 13.57
C ASN A 4 -3.65 -13.78 12.10
N ASN A 5 -3.28 -12.79 11.26
CA ASN A 5 -3.61 -12.85 9.85
C ASN A 5 -2.81 -13.97 9.15
N LYS A 6 -3.45 -14.64 8.20
CA LYS A 6 -2.85 -15.78 7.47
C LYS A 6 -1.66 -15.40 6.61
N ALA A 7 -1.61 -14.15 6.17
CA ALA A 7 -0.53 -13.62 5.34
C ALA A 7 0.73 -13.28 6.16
N GLY A 8 0.65 -13.28 7.50
CA GLY A 8 1.80 -13.05 8.38
C GLY A 8 2.25 -11.59 8.47
N TYR A 9 1.43 -10.63 8.03
CA TYR A 9 1.77 -9.21 8.12
C TYR A 9 1.90 -8.76 9.58
N PRO A 10 2.95 -8.01 9.93
CA PRO A 10 3.11 -7.45 11.25
C PRO A 10 2.11 -6.31 11.47
N VAL A 11 1.15 -6.51 12.38
CA VAL A 11 0.18 -5.48 12.78
C VAL A 11 0.32 -5.24 14.28
N TYR A 12 0.49 -4.00 14.67
CA TYR A 12 0.69 -3.59 16.06
C TYR A 12 -0.49 -2.74 16.56
N PRO A 13 -1.62 -3.36 16.94
CA PRO A 13 -2.78 -2.62 17.39
C PRO A 13 -2.55 -2.03 18.78
N LYS A 14 -2.93 -0.76 18.95
CA LYS A 14 -2.99 -0.06 20.23
C LYS A 14 -4.42 0.31 20.53
N LEU A 15 -4.94 -0.16 21.66
CA LEU A 15 -6.30 0.14 22.09
C LEU A 15 -6.36 1.47 22.86
N PHE A 16 -7.25 2.34 22.41
CA PHE A 16 -7.66 3.56 23.11
C PHE A 16 -9.12 3.40 23.51
N PRO A 17 -9.44 3.06 24.76
CA PRO A 17 -10.81 2.80 25.18
C PRO A 17 -11.63 4.09 25.16
N ALA A 18 -12.87 3.98 24.64
CA ALA A 18 -13.88 5.01 24.62
C ALA A 18 -15.26 4.40 24.89
N PHE A 19 -16.17 5.19 25.40
CA PHE A 19 -17.56 4.79 25.49
C PHE A 19 -18.18 4.81 24.09
N MET A 20 -18.77 3.70 23.68
CA MET A 20 -19.36 3.54 22.34
C MET A 20 -20.88 3.55 22.37
N GLN A 21 -21.50 3.96 23.50
CA GLN A 21 -22.93 4.03 23.72
C GLN A 21 -23.26 5.14 24.73
N GLY A 22 -24.43 5.79 24.54
CA GLY A 22 -24.98 6.81 25.44
C GLY A 22 -24.39 8.20 25.25
N GLU A 23 -24.80 9.13 26.12
CA GLU A 23 -24.50 10.57 26.03
C GLU A 23 -23.00 10.91 26.08
N ARG A 24 -22.19 10.05 26.68
CA ARG A 24 -20.73 10.26 26.80
C ARG A 24 -19.91 9.78 25.60
N THR A 25 -20.55 9.24 24.58
CA THR A 25 -19.85 8.69 23.40
C THR A 25 -19.01 9.77 22.70
N GLU A 26 -19.62 10.91 22.38
CA GLU A 26 -18.98 12.03 21.70
C GLU A 26 -17.70 12.46 22.43
N GLU A 27 -17.84 12.88 23.69
CA GLU A 27 -16.72 13.38 24.51
C GLU A 27 -15.62 12.32 24.67
N SER A 28 -16.01 11.06 24.89
CA SER A 28 -15.09 9.96 25.12
C SER A 28 -14.29 9.60 23.86
N VAL A 29 -14.92 9.61 22.67
CA VAL A 29 -14.25 9.33 21.41
C VAL A 29 -13.31 10.48 21.04
N ILE A 30 -13.73 11.74 21.20
CA ILE A 30 -12.87 12.90 20.98
C ILE A 30 -11.67 12.86 21.91
N ALA A 31 -11.85 12.59 23.21
CA ALA A 31 -10.73 12.42 24.14
C ALA A 31 -9.80 11.25 23.79
N ALA A 32 -10.31 10.19 23.16
CA ALA A 32 -9.48 9.12 22.64
C ALA A 32 -8.67 9.57 21.41
N LEU A 33 -9.31 10.30 20.47
CA LEU A 33 -8.64 10.89 19.30
C LEU A 33 -7.53 11.87 19.71
N ASP A 34 -7.75 12.71 20.71
CA ASP A 34 -6.72 13.61 21.27
C ASP A 34 -5.50 12.86 21.80
N ARG A 35 -5.73 11.71 22.43
CA ARG A 35 -4.63 10.83 22.89
C ARG A 35 -3.86 10.20 21.74
N VAL A 36 -4.55 9.82 20.67
CA VAL A 36 -3.90 9.33 19.44
C VAL A 36 -3.12 10.45 18.78
N TYR A 37 -3.70 11.65 18.67
CA TYR A 37 -3.08 12.82 18.04
C TYR A 37 -1.72 13.18 18.64
N ARG A 38 -1.57 13.07 19.95
CA ARG A 38 -0.28 13.32 20.66
C ARG A 38 0.84 12.39 20.23
N HIS A 39 0.52 11.28 19.57
CA HIS A 39 1.44 10.24 19.11
C HIS A 39 1.14 9.84 17.66
N ALA A 40 0.62 10.79 16.86
CA ALA A 40 0.19 10.50 15.50
C ALA A 40 1.31 9.88 14.63
N ASP A 41 2.55 10.29 14.85
CA ASP A 41 3.72 9.79 14.12
C ASP A 41 3.99 8.28 14.38
N CYS A 42 3.34 7.68 15.38
CA CYS A 42 3.49 6.25 15.71
C CYS A 42 2.41 5.36 15.09
N PHE A 43 1.45 5.94 14.35
CA PHE A 43 0.30 5.22 13.81
C PHE A 43 0.11 5.53 12.34
N ASP A 44 -0.32 4.51 11.59
CA ASP A 44 -0.63 4.64 10.16
C ASP A 44 -2.12 4.88 9.90
N VAL A 45 -2.97 4.41 10.80
CA VAL A 45 -4.43 4.45 10.66
C VAL A 45 -5.12 4.44 12.02
N VAL A 46 -6.26 5.12 12.10
CA VAL A 46 -7.16 5.06 13.25
C VAL A 46 -8.39 4.24 12.88
N VAL A 47 -8.79 3.34 13.76
CA VAL A 47 -9.97 2.50 13.57
C VAL A 47 -10.96 2.76 14.69
N ILE A 48 -12.17 3.21 14.32
CA ILE A 48 -13.29 3.38 15.25
C ILE A 48 -14.26 2.24 15.02
N ILE A 49 -14.30 1.30 15.96
CA ILE A 49 -15.13 0.11 15.85
C ILE A 49 -16.04 -0.02 17.07
N ARG A 50 -17.23 -0.57 16.84
CA ARG A 50 -18.19 -0.91 17.86
C ARG A 50 -18.57 -2.37 17.75
N GLY A 51 -18.66 -3.05 18.88
CA GLY A 51 -19.28 -4.38 18.97
C GLY A 51 -20.79 -4.32 18.74
N GLY A 52 -21.46 -5.45 18.61
CA GLY A 52 -22.92 -5.52 18.46
C GLY A 52 -23.65 -4.79 19.59
N GLY A 53 -24.71 -4.05 19.24
CA GLY A 53 -25.57 -3.30 20.14
C GLY A 53 -26.86 -2.87 19.41
N ALA A 54 -27.82 -2.27 20.11
CA ALA A 54 -29.07 -1.78 19.50
C ALA A 54 -28.79 -0.63 18.52
N THR A 55 -29.57 -0.57 17.43
CA THR A 55 -29.46 0.51 16.41
C THR A 55 -29.76 1.90 16.97
N SER A 56 -30.60 2.00 18.02
CA SER A 56 -30.88 3.25 18.70
C SER A 56 -29.66 3.96 19.29
N ASP A 57 -28.57 3.25 19.50
CA ASP A 57 -27.35 3.80 20.07
C ASP A 57 -26.42 4.45 19.03
N LEU A 58 -26.78 4.38 17.74
CA LEU A 58 -25.97 4.97 16.65
C LEU A 58 -26.08 6.50 16.60
N ASN A 59 -27.17 7.07 17.09
CA ASN A 59 -27.37 8.53 17.14
C ASN A 59 -26.24 9.29 17.85
N SER A 60 -25.51 8.62 18.75
CA SER A 60 -24.34 9.21 19.41
C SER A 60 -23.17 9.50 18.47
N PHE A 61 -23.16 8.92 17.26
CA PHE A 61 -22.18 9.15 16.21
C PHE A 61 -22.63 10.19 15.17
N ASP A 62 -23.86 10.72 15.30
CA ASP A 62 -24.41 11.78 14.44
C ASP A 62 -24.09 13.20 14.96
N SER A 63 -23.05 13.32 15.75
CA SER A 63 -22.60 14.59 16.31
C SER A 63 -21.72 15.36 15.31
N TYR A 64 -22.05 16.64 15.12
CA TYR A 64 -21.22 17.55 14.33
C TYR A 64 -19.81 17.69 14.89
N LEU A 65 -19.67 17.79 16.21
CA LEU A 65 -18.36 17.98 16.85
C LEU A 65 -17.46 16.78 16.65
N LEU A 66 -17.99 15.57 16.80
CA LEU A 66 -17.27 14.33 16.54
C LEU A 66 -16.86 14.22 15.06
N ALA A 67 -17.80 14.48 14.16
CA ALA A 67 -17.55 14.46 12.73
C ALA A 67 -16.48 15.47 12.30
N ALA A 68 -16.52 16.70 12.82
CA ALA A 68 -15.53 17.73 12.55
C ALA A 68 -14.11 17.34 13.03
N ASN A 69 -14.01 16.74 14.22
CA ASN A 69 -12.73 16.23 14.73
C ASN A 69 -12.19 15.09 13.85
N CYS A 70 -13.05 14.17 13.40
CA CYS A 70 -12.63 13.07 12.53
C CYS A 70 -12.24 13.56 11.13
N ALA A 71 -12.98 14.50 10.54
CA ALA A 71 -12.69 15.06 9.23
C ALA A 71 -11.35 15.83 9.16
N GLN A 72 -10.93 16.42 10.28
CA GLN A 72 -9.69 17.19 10.39
C GLN A 72 -8.51 16.35 10.94
N PHE A 73 -8.74 15.07 11.23
CA PHE A 73 -7.72 14.22 11.81
C PHE A 73 -6.59 13.93 10.82
N PRO A 74 -5.31 14.02 11.21
CA PRO A 74 -4.18 13.89 10.28
C PRO A 74 -3.98 12.46 9.74
N LEU A 75 -4.50 11.45 10.42
CA LEU A 75 -4.45 10.06 9.98
C LEU A 75 -5.77 9.63 9.36
N PRO A 76 -5.76 8.69 8.40
CA PRO A 76 -6.99 8.14 7.87
C PRO A 76 -7.79 7.43 8.97
N ILE A 77 -9.08 7.76 9.06
CA ILE A 77 -10.00 7.13 10.01
C ILE A 77 -10.85 6.12 9.25
N ILE A 78 -10.88 4.89 9.76
CA ILE A 78 -11.74 3.82 9.26
C ILE A 78 -12.80 3.54 10.31
N THR A 79 -14.06 3.54 9.91
CA THR A 79 -15.17 3.20 10.79
C THR A 79 -15.67 1.77 10.56
N GLY A 80 -16.11 1.14 11.65
CA GLY A 80 -16.76 -0.18 11.63
C GLY A 80 -17.84 -0.24 12.71
N ILE A 81 -18.70 0.78 12.73
CA ILE A 81 -19.73 1.00 13.77
C ILE A 81 -21.15 0.75 13.28
N GLY A 82 -21.39 0.82 11.97
CA GLY A 82 -22.71 0.84 11.38
C GLY A 82 -23.33 -0.52 11.12
N HIS A 83 -24.66 -0.52 10.95
CA HIS A 83 -25.47 -1.60 10.37
C HIS A 83 -25.82 -1.29 8.91
N GLU A 84 -26.37 -2.27 8.20
CA GLU A 84 -26.65 -2.18 6.74
C GLU A 84 -27.61 -1.05 6.34
N ARG A 85 -28.40 -0.52 7.29
CA ARG A 85 -29.49 0.42 6.99
C ARG A 85 -29.30 1.85 7.50
N ASP A 86 -28.37 2.09 8.42
CA ASP A 86 -28.26 3.40 9.08
C ASP A 86 -26.79 3.85 9.02
N ASP A 87 -26.52 4.82 8.15
CA ASP A 87 -25.23 5.49 8.04
C ASP A 87 -25.19 6.63 9.06
N THR A 88 -24.13 6.69 9.84
CA THR A 88 -23.92 7.82 10.76
C THR A 88 -23.19 8.97 10.05
N ILE A 89 -23.31 10.19 10.58
CA ILE A 89 -22.53 11.33 10.07
C ILE A 89 -21.04 11.04 10.19
N LEU A 90 -20.62 10.33 11.22
CA LEU A 90 -19.24 9.90 11.38
C LEU A 90 -18.77 8.98 10.22
N ASP A 91 -19.62 8.05 9.79
CA ASP A 91 -19.33 7.17 8.64
C ASP A 91 -19.17 7.95 7.34
N MET A 92 -19.93 9.05 7.18
CA MET A 92 -19.89 9.90 5.98
C MET A 92 -18.59 10.72 5.88
N VAL A 93 -17.98 11.10 6.99
CA VAL A 93 -16.74 11.90 7.03
C VAL A 93 -15.49 11.04 7.19
N ALA A 94 -15.64 9.77 7.54
CA ALA A 94 -14.53 8.84 7.65
C ALA A 94 -13.84 8.62 6.30
N HIS A 95 -12.53 8.39 6.31
CA HIS A 95 -11.77 8.04 5.10
C HIS A 95 -12.33 6.78 4.43
N THR A 96 -12.67 5.78 5.23
CA THR A 96 -13.26 4.52 4.74
C THR A 96 -14.27 4.01 5.75
N ARG A 97 -15.45 3.66 5.25
CA ARG A 97 -16.52 3.08 6.04
C ARG A 97 -16.61 1.57 5.80
N MET A 98 -16.72 0.81 6.87
CA MET A 98 -17.00 -0.62 6.85
C MET A 98 -18.20 -0.93 7.73
N LYS A 99 -18.91 -2.02 7.41
CA LYS A 99 -20.15 -2.38 8.14
C LYS A 99 -19.89 -3.00 9.51
N THR A 100 -18.74 -3.64 9.68
CA THR A 100 -18.44 -4.41 10.90
C THR A 100 -16.95 -4.33 11.25
N PRO A 101 -16.58 -4.57 12.52
CA PRO A 101 -15.18 -4.70 12.91
C PRO A 101 -14.41 -5.78 12.13
N THR A 102 -15.09 -6.87 11.76
CA THR A 102 -14.51 -7.93 10.94
C THR A 102 -14.18 -7.43 9.53
N ALA A 103 -15.10 -6.70 8.90
CA ALA A 103 -14.88 -6.11 7.59
C ALA A 103 -13.73 -5.09 7.59
N VAL A 104 -13.54 -4.33 8.68
CA VAL A 104 -12.38 -3.45 8.85
C VAL A 104 -11.08 -4.26 8.86
N ALA A 105 -11.04 -5.36 9.59
CA ALA A 105 -9.84 -6.21 9.64
C ALA A 105 -9.52 -6.82 8.27
N GLU A 106 -10.52 -7.30 7.55
CA GLU A 106 -10.37 -7.83 6.19
C GLU A 106 -9.90 -6.75 5.20
N PHE A 107 -10.47 -5.55 5.29
CA PHE A 107 -10.05 -4.42 4.47
C PHE A 107 -8.58 -4.07 4.70
N LEU A 108 -8.13 -3.96 5.95
CA LEU A 108 -6.73 -3.65 6.27
C LEU A 108 -5.77 -4.72 5.75
N ILE A 109 -6.11 -6.00 5.91
CA ILE A 109 -5.32 -7.10 5.36
C ILE A 109 -5.27 -7.01 3.83
N GLY A 110 -6.41 -6.76 3.18
CA GLY A 110 -6.48 -6.61 1.73
C GLY A 110 -5.65 -5.43 1.19
N GLN A 111 -5.54 -4.31 1.93
CA GLN A 111 -4.65 -3.21 1.56
C GLN A 111 -3.17 -3.60 1.65
N MET A 112 -2.80 -4.40 2.66
CA MET A 112 -1.44 -4.93 2.78
C MET A 112 -1.12 -5.93 1.66
N ASP A 113 -2.06 -6.83 1.33
CA ASP A 113 -1.93 -7.76 0.21
C ASP A 113 -1.72 -7.03 -1.11
N LYS A 114 -2.49 -5.96 -1.35
CA LYS A 114 -2.35 -5.13 -2.54
C LYS A 114 -0.98 -4.46 -2.62
N ALA A 115 -0.52 -3.84 -1.53
CA ALA A 115 0.78 -3.21 -1.49
C ALA A 115 1.92 -4.21 -1.68
N ALA A 116 1.82 -5.40 -1.09
CA ALA A 116 2.80 -6.48 -1.28
C ALA A 116 2.84 -6.95 -2.74
N GLY A 117 1.66 -7.11 -3.38
CA GLY A 117 1.56 -7.46 -4.79
C GLY A 117 2.19 -6.42 -5.72
N GLU A 118 1.96 -5.14 -5.47
CA GLU A 118 2.57 -4.04 -6.24
C GLU A 118 4.12 -4.06 -6.14
N VAL A 119 4.66 -4.35 -4.95
CA VAL A 119 6.11 -4.49 -4.76
C VAL A 119 6.67 -5.69 -5.53
N GLU A 120 5.97 -6.83 -5.49
CA GLU A 120 6.38 -8.05 -6.20
C GLU A 120 6.36 -7.84 -7.73
N GLU A 121 5.34 -7.17 -8.25
CA GLU A 121 5.24 -6.81 -9.67
C GLU A 121 6.39 -5.91 -10.11
N LEU A 122 6.67 -4.84 -9.36
CA LEU A 122 7.80 -3.96 -9.61
C LEU A 122 9.15 -4.70 -9.57
N GLN A 123 9.31 -5.63 -8.66
CA GLN A 123 10.51 -6.47 -8.58
C GLN A 123 10.68 -7.33 -9.85
N GLN A 124 9.60 -7.93 -10.33
CA GLN A 124 9.62 -8.73 -11.57
C GLN A 124 9.97 -7.86 -12.78
N ASP A 125 9.41 -6.66 -12.87
CA ASP A 125 9.70 -5.71 -13.95
C ASP A 125 11.17 -5.29 -13.96
N VAL A 126 11.75 -4.98 -12.81
CA VAL A 126 13.17 -4.64 -12.68
C VAL A 126 14.07 -5.81 -13.14
N CYS A 127 13.77 -7.03 -12.70
CA CYS A 127 14.52 -8.23 -13.11
C CYS A 127 14.41 -8.49 -14.62
N SER A 128 13.22 -8.30 -15.18
CA SER A 128 12.96 -8.48 -16.62
C SER A 128 13.76 -7.47 -17.45
N LEU A 129 13.67 -6.19 -17.11
CA LEU A 129 14.43 -5.12 -17.80
C LEU A 129 15.94 -5.32 -17.69
N ALA A 130 16.44 -5.69 -16.52
CA ALA A 130 17.86 -5.98 -16.33
C ALA A 130 18.33 -7.14 -17.24
N THR A 131 17.54 -8.21 -17.31
CA THR A 131 17.82 -9.37 -18.16
C THR A 131 17.81 -8.99 -19.64
N GLU A 132 16.86 -8.18 -20.07
CA GLU A 132 16.78 -7.68 -21.46
C GLU A 132 18.02 -6.85 -21.82
N ILE A 133 18.40 -5.89 -20.97
CA ILE A 133 19.57 -5.04 -21.18
C ILE A 133 20.84 -5.90 -21.29
N LEU A 134 21.04 -6.84 -20.36
CA LEU A 134 22.20 -7.73 -20.38
C LEU A 134 22.25 -8.60 -21.65
N SER A 135 21.10 -9.15 -22.05
CA SER A 135 20.99 -9.95 -23.27
C SER A 135 21.31 -9.13 -24.52
N ARG A 136 20.83 -7.90 -24.60
CA ARG A 136 21.12 -6.97 -25.70
C ARG A 136 22.62 -6.66 -25.79
N GLN A 137 23.26 -6.36 -24.65
CA GLN A 137 24.69 -6.09 -24.60
C GLN A 137 25.54 -7.32 -24.99
N LYS A 138 25.15 -8.50 -24.47
CA LYS A 138 25.80 -9.77 -24.82
C LYS A 138 25.71 -10.04 -26.32
N ASN A 139 24.55 -9.90 -26.93
CA ASN A 139 24.35 -10.10 -28.36
C ASN A 139 25.18 -9.09 -29.19
N PHE A 140 25.23 -7.82 -28.74
CA PHE A 140 26.10 -6.83 -29.38
C PHE A 140 27.56 -7.20 -29.34
N LEU A 141 28.08 -7.59 -28.17
CA LEU A 141 29.49 -8.07 -28.05
C LEU A 141 29.75 -9.29 -28.92
N GLN A 142 28.85 -10.25 -28.97
CA GLN A 142 28.96 -11.43 -29.78
C GLN A 142 28.96 -11.08 -31.28
N SER A 143 28.15 -10.11 -31.72
CA SER A 143 28.15 -9.63 -33.09
C SER A 143 29.46 -8.94 -33.48
N LEU A 144 30.07 -8.19 -32.57
CA LEU A 144 31.38 -7.60 -32.78
C LEU A 144 32.47 -8.69 -32.85
N GLY A 145 32.43 -9.67 -31.94
CA GLY A 145 33.38 -10.81 -31.92
C GLY A 145 33.36 -11.61 -33.22
N SER A 146 32.23 -11.78 -33.87
CA SER A 146 32.10 -12.47 -35.14
C SER A 146 32.53 -11.62 -36.36
N ARG A 147 32.33 -10.31 -36.34
CA ARG A 147 32.66 -9.39 -37.45
C ARG A 147 34.13 -9.01 -37.50
N LEU A 148 34.76 -8.79 -36.35
CA LEU A 148 36.15 -8.32 -36.28
C LEU A 148 37.13 -9.25 -36.99
N PRO A 149 37.13 -10.58 -36.80
CA PRO A 149 38.02 -11.50 -37.50
C PRO A 149 37.86 -11.43 -39.01
N VAL A 150 36.60 -11.40 -39.51
CA VAL A 150 36.31 -11.34 -40.95
C VAL A 150 36.84 -10.04 -41.55
N LEU A 151 36.60 -8.90 -40.91
CA LEU A 151 37.12 -7.62 -41.37
C LEU A 151 38.64 -7.55 -41.35
N ALA A 152 39.29 -8.13 -40.34
CA ALA A 152 40.75 -8.21 -40.25
C ALA A 152 41.35 -9.07 -41.35
N ILE A 153 40.79 -10.25 -41.63
CA ILE A 153 41.23 -11.14 -42.70
C ILE A 153 41.11 -10.45 -44.05
N ASN A 154 39.93 -9.90 -44.35
CA ASN A 154 39.69 -9.18 -45.60
C ASN A 154 40.66 -8.01 -45.80
N ARG A 155 41.00 -7.28 -44.72
CA ARG A 155 41.96 -6.18 -44.79
C ARG A 155 43.39 -6.66 -45.07
N ILE A 156 43.78 -7.76 -44.43
CA ILE A 156 45.10 -8.38 -44.66
C ILE A 156 45.20 -8.87 -46.08
N GLU A 157 44.24 -9.61 -46.61
CA GLU A 157 44.21 -10.13 -47.96
C GLU A 157 44.25 -9.00 -49.01
N ARG A 158 43.49 -7.93 -48.78
CA ARG A 158 43.53 -6.76 -49.68
C ARG A 158 44.90 -6.10 -49.72
N ASN A 159 45.52 -5.94 -48.58
CA ASN A 159 46.86 -5.36 -48.51
C ASN A 159 47.92 -6.29 -49.15
N ARG A 160 47.80 -7.60 -48.96
CA ARG A 160 48.68 -8.62 -49.62
C ARG A 160 48.55 -8.58 -51.14
N SER A 161 47.33 -8.49 -51.65
CA SER A 161 47.07 -8.37 -53.08
C SER A 161 47.62 -7.06 -53.68
N LEU A 162 47.57 -5.96 -52.94
CA LEU A 162 48.19 -4.70 -53.36
C LEU A 162 49.72 -4.78 -53.44
N LEU A 163 50.39 -5.41 -52.47
CA LEU A 163 51.78 -5.57 -52.43
C LEU A 163 52.27 -6.47 -53.62
N GLN A 164 51.51 -7.52 -53.94
CA GLN A 164 51.80 -8.38 -55.08
C GLN A 164 51.66 -7.71 -56.46
N ARG A 165 50.98 -6.59 -56.57
CA ARG A 165 50.81 -5.83 -57.83
C ARG A 165 51.91 -4.77 -58.03
N ILE A 166 52.70 -4.45 -57.01
CA ILE A 166 53.72 -3.42 -57.03
C ILE A 166 55.14 -4.03 -57.18
N GLY A 167 55.29 -5.29 -56.85
CA GLY A 167 56.52 -6.06 -57.03
C GLY A 167 56.50 -6.92 -58.28
#